data_1fc7ecc75295706e15d5135f5acabfb9
#
_entry.id   1fc7ecc75295706e15d5135f5acabfb9
#
_cell.length_a   1.000
_cell.length_b   1.000
_cell.length_c   1.000
_cell.angle_alpha   90.00
_cell.angle_beta   90.00
_cell.angle_gamma   90.00
#
_symmetry.space_group_name_H-M   'P 1'
#
loop_
_entity.id
_entity.type
_entity.pdbx_description
1 polymer ?
#
loop_
_entity_poly.entity_id
_entity_poly.type
_entity_poly.pdbx_seq_one_letter_code
_entity_poly.pdbx_strand_id
1 'polypeptide(L)'
;LILNRLGAFTTDTAYRVSPQKGVDSATLVFCFLNTVTALSAELEGRFYGGGVLELVPSEIERLAVPYIPGAGNGIDCLNLDIRAKDTQYLLDKQDRLIFSDVSDIEMKDILILRRALLKLQQRRQRIGSNE
;
A
#
# COMPACT_ATOMS: atom_id res chain seq x y z
N LEU A 1 3.77 -1.68 4.86
CA LEU A 1 4.66 -0.68 5.47
C LEU A 1 4.33 -0.53 6.96
N ILE A 2 5.33 -0.42 7.82
CA ILE A 2 5.17 -0.35 9.28
C ILE A 2 5.87 0.92 9.78
N LEU A 3 5.19 1.68 10.65
CA LEU A 3 5.79 2.81 11.35
C LEU A 3 6.56 2.32 12.58
N ASN A 4 7.89 2.43 12.55
CA ASN A 4 8.77 2.02 13.65
C ASN A 4 8.86 3.10 14.74
N ARG A 5 7.86 3.17 15.63
CA ARG A 5 7.83 4.11 16.77
C ARG A 5 8.78 3.72 17.91
N LEU A 6 9.20 2.46 17.95
CA LEU A 6 10.03 1.93 19.05
C LEU A 6 11.52 1.99 18.75
N GLY A 7 11.93 2.44 17.55
CA GLY A 7 13.33 2.41 17.14
C GLY A 7 13.91 0.99 17.05
N ALA A 8 13.05 -0.01 16.79
CA ALA A 8 13.48 -1.40 16.69
C ALA A 8 14.43 -1.60 15.49
N PHE A 9 15.39 -2.50 15.66
CA PHE A 9 16.25 -2.91 14.54
C PHE A 9 15.49 -3.83 13.59
N THR A 10 15.79 -3.70 12.30
CA THR A 10 15.28 -4.60 11.26
C THR A 10 16.25 -5.75 11.04
N THR A 11 15.70 -6.92 10.69
CA THR A 11 16.50 -8.07 10.23
C THR A 11 16.83 -7.91 8.74
N ASP A 12 17.60 -8.83 8.20
CA ASP A 12 17.96 -8.91 6.77
C ASP A 12 16.76 -9.13 5.82
N THR A 13 15.62 -9.55 6.36
CA THR A 13 14.37 -9.79 5.61
C THR A 13 13.45 -8.58 5.53
N ALA A 14 13.81 -7.46 6.15
CA ALA A 14 13.00 -6.25 6.18
C ALA A 14 13.80 -5.01 5.76
N TYR A 15 13.31 -4.31 4.74
CA TYR A 15 13.94 -3.08 4.28
C TYR A 15 13.54 -1.88 5.14
N ARG A 16 14.52 -1.02 5.41
CA ARG A 16 14.28 0.26 6.06
C ARG A 16 13.99 1.33 5.01
N VAL A 17 12.83 1.98 5.14
CA VAL A 17 12.45 3.14 4.34
C VAL A 17 12.72 4.41 5.14
N SER A 18 13.50 5.32 4.58
CA SER A 18 13.77 6.64 5.16
C SER A 18 13.11 7.71 4.28
N PRO A 19 12.07 8.40 4.75
CA PRO A 19 11.42 9.45 3.98
C PRO A 19 12.39 10.61 3.70
N GLN A 20 12.19 11.29 2.57
CA GLN A 20 12.93 12.49 2.24
C GLN A 20 12.57 13.65 3.19
N LYS A 21 13.42 14.67 3.25
CA LYS A 21 13.18 15.87 4.07
C LYS A 21 11.81 16.49 3.72
N GLY A 22 11.00 16.73 4.73
CA GLY A 22 9.65 17.31 4.58
C GLY A 22 8.54 16.28 4.42
N VAL A 23 8.85 15.01 4.32
CA VAL A 23 7.86 13.92 4.28
C VAL A 23 7.69 13.34 5.68
N ASP A 24 6.49 13.45 6.27
CA ASP A 24 6.19 12.87 7.56
C ASP A 24 5.97 11.36 7.45
N SER A 25 6.67 10.59 8.30
CA SER A 25 6.64 9.12 8.29
C SER A 25 5.26 8.54 8.60
N ALA A 26 4.51 9.14 9.54
CA ALA A 26 3.17 8.66 9.89
C ALA A 26 2.19 8.88 8.73
N THR A 27 2.29 10.03 8.07
CA THR A 27 1.51 10.35 6.87
C THR A 27 1.85 9.39 5.73
N LEU A 28 3.13 9.10 5.48
CA LEU A 28 3.55 8.15 4.45
C LEU A 28 2.97 6.75 4.72
N VAL A 29 3.06 6.26 5.97
CA VAL A 29 2.50 4.95 6.34
C VAL A 29 0.98 4.93 6.22
N PHE A 30 0.29 5.99 6.65
CA PHE A 30 -1.16 6.11 6.52
C PHE A 30 -1.60 6.08 5.05
N CYS A 31 -0.94 6.86 4.20
CA CYS A 31 -1.24 6.96 2.77
C CYS A 31 -0.80 5.73 1.96
N PHE A 32 -0.03 4.82 2.51
CA PHE A 32 0.47 3.65 1.79
C PHE A 32 -0.62 2.62 1.49
N LEU A 33 -1.63 2.50 2.34
CA LEU A 33 -2.72 1.52 2.19
C LEU A 33 -3.84 2.11 1.33
N ASN A 34 -3.79 1.92 0.03
CA ASN A 34 -4.82 2.32 -0.93
C ASN A 34 -4.71 1.51 -2.23
N THR A 35 -5.72 1.59 -3.09
CA THR A 35 -5.78 0.86 -4.36
C THR A 35 -4.65 1.25 -5.33
N VAL A 36 -4.28 2.53 -5.41
CA VAL A 36 -3.22 2.99 -6.34
C VAL A 36 -1.87 2.43 -5.95
N THR A 37 -1.51 2.52 -4.66
CA THR A 37 -0.24 1.97 -4.16
C THR A 37 -0.19 0.45 -4.28
N ALA A 38 -1.29 -0.24 -3.96
CA ALA A 38 -1.37 -1.70 -4.10
C ALA A 38 -1.23 -2.15 -5.56
N LEU A 39 -1.86 -1.44 -6.50
CA LEU A 39 -1.73 -1.71 -7.94
C LEU A 39 -0.30 -1.43 -8.43
N SER A 40 0.30 -0.32 -8.00
CA SER A 40 1.68 0.01 -8.32
C SER A 40 2.64 -1.09 -7.82
N ALA A 41 2.42 -1.63 -6.63
CA ALA A 41 3.20 -2.75 -6.11
C ALA A 41 3.08 -4.02 -6.95
N GLU A 42 1.90 -4.36 -7.45
CA GLU A 42 1.73 -5.51 -8.37
C GLU A 42 2.40 -5.30 -9.73
N LEU A 43 2.54 -4.04 -10.19
CA LEU A 43 3.18 -3.71 -11.46
C LEU A 43 4.71 -3.64 -11.36
N GLU A 44 5.24 -3.14 -10.25
CA GLU A 44 6.68 -2.95 -10.02
C GLU A 44 7.35 -4.17 -9.43
N GLY A 45 6.63 -4.94 -8.60
CA GLY A 45 7.19 -6.06 -7.86
C GLY A 45 7.38 -7.31 -8.69
N ARG A 46 8.11 -8.25 -8.10
CA ARG A 46 8.36 -9.58 -8.65
C ARG A 46 7.56 -10.61 -7.90
N PHE A 47 7.13 -11.64 -8.60
CA PHE A 47 6.49 -12.76 -7.94
C PHE A 47 7.33 -14.02 -8.11
N TYR A 48 7.46 -14.72 -7.00
CA TYR A 48 8.13 -16.00 -6.88
C TYR A 48 7.13 -17.12 -6.68
N GLY A 49 7.58 -18.35 -6.67
CA GLY A 49 6.78 -19.53 -6.41
C GLY A 49 5.86 -19.37 -5.19
N GLY A 50 4.68 -19.97 -5.24
CA GLY A 50 3.65 -19.79 -4.21
C GLY A 50 2.87 -18.48 -4.24
N GLY A 51 3.04 -17.65 -5.29
CA GLY A 51 2.28 -16.41 -5.46
C GLY A 51 2.66 -15.28 -4.50
N VAL A 52 3.86 -15.31 -3.93
CA VAL A 52 4.39 -14.24 -3.08
C VAL A 52 4.84 -13.06 -3.93
N LEU A 53 4.40 -11.84 -3.57
CA LEU A 53 4.91 -10.60 -4.16
C LEU A 53 6.10 -10.11 -3.34
N GLU A 54 7.22 -9.90 -4.00
CA GLU A 54 8.42 -9.31 -3.41
C GLU A 54 8.73 -7.96 -4.07
N LEU A 55 9.20 -7.03 -3.25
CA LEU A 55 9.64 -5.71 -3.67
C LEU A 55 11.08 -5.50 -3.19
N VAL A 56 12.02 -5.33 -4.10
CA VAL A 56 13.39 -4.91 -3.75
C VAL A 56 13.46 -3.39 -3.58
N PRO A 57 14.50 -2.83 -2.94
CA PRO A 57 14.58 -1.39 -2.65
C PRO A 57 14.30 -0.48 -3.86
N SER A 58 14.89 -0.77 -5.03
CA SER A 58 14.68 0.03 -6.24
C SER A 58 13.26 -0.03 -6.79
N GLU A 59 12.49 -1.05 -6.47
CA GLU A 59 11.08 -1.19 -6.83
C GLU A 59 10.20 -0.43 -5.83
N ILE A 60 10.56 -0.48 -4.54
CA ILE A 60 9.87 0.31 -3.50
C ILE A 60 9.96 1.81 -3.79
N GLU A 61 11.11 2.30 -4.27
CA GLU A 61 11.33 3.71 -4.63
C GLU A 61 10.46 4.19 -5.81
N ARG A 62 9.94 3.27 -6.64
CA ARG A 62 9.07 3.58 -7.78
C ARG A 62 7.58 3.48 -7.47
N LEU A 63 7.21 3.06 -6.27
CA LEU A 63 5.81 2.93 -5.91
C LEU A 63 5.09 4.29 -5.94
N ALA A 64 3.96 4.33 -6.62
CA ALA A 64 3.07 5.47 -6.58
C ALA A 64 2.33 5.50 -5.22
N VAL A 65 2.67 6.46 -4.38
CA VAL A 65 2.02 6.67 -3.08
C VAL A 65 1.39 8.05 -3.06
N PRO A 66 0.05 8.17 -3.03
CA PRO A 66 -0.63 9.44 -2.81
C PRO A 66 -0.22 9.99 -1.45
N TYR A 67 0.28 11.21 -1.40
CA TYR A 67 0.72 11.82 -0.14
C TYR A 67 -0.17 13.01 0.21
N ILE A 68 -0.93 12.89 1.30
CA ILE A 68 -1.83 13.94 1.79
C ILE A 68 -1.27 14.50 3.11
N PRO A 69 -0.74 15.73 3.11
CA PRO A 69 -0.18 16.33 4.31
C PRO A 69 -1.14 16.29 5.50
N GLY A 70 -0.65 15.84 6.66
CA GLY A 70 -1.45 15.77 7.90
C GLY A 70 -2.33 14.52 8.05
N ALA A 71 -2.49 13.69 7.01
CA ALA A 71 -3.29 12.46 7.10
C ALA A 71 -2.74 11.45 8.14
N GLY A 72 -1.47 11.56 8.50
CA GLY A 72 -0.83 10.75 9.54
C GLY A 72 -1.50 10.81 10.92
N ASN A 73 -2.30 11.83 11.20
CA ASN A 73 -3.12 11.90 12.41
C ASN A 73 -4.14 10.75 12.51
N GLY A 74 -4.49 10.12 11.39
CA GLY A 74 -5.39 8.96 11.33
C GLY A 74 -4.72 7.61 11.59
N ILE A 75 -3.39 7.55 11.81
CA ILE A 75 -2.62 6.30 11.86
C ILE A 75 -3.08 5.35 12.97
N ASP A 76 -3.47 5.86 14.13
CA ASP A 76 -3.90 5.02 15.25
C ASP A 76 -5.29 4.41 14.97
N CYS A 77 -6.19 5.15 14.34
CA CYS A 77 -7.48 4.63 13.86
C CYS A 77 -7.27 3.55 12.80
N LEU A 78 -6.41 3.79 11.81
CA LEU A 78 -6.05 2.80 10.80
C LEU A 78 -5.48 1.52 11.42
N ASN A 79 -4.62 1.64 12.44
CA ASN A 79 -4.03 0.49 13.13
C ASN A 79 -5.09 -0.37 13.86
N LEU A 80 -6.14 0.25 14.40
CA LEU A 80 -7.28 -0.47 14.97
C LEU A 80 -8.09 -1.19 13.88
N ASP A 81 -8.35 -0.51 12.77
CA ASP A 81 -9.09 -1.10 11.65
C ASP A 81 -8.35 -2.30 11.02
N ILE A 82 -7.04 -2.22 10.84
CA ILE A 82 -6.22 -3.33 10.31
C ILE A 82 -6.36 -4.60 11.16
N ARG A 83 -6.56 -4.46 12.46
CA ARG A 83 -6.73 -5.59 13.38
C ARG A 83 -8.15 -6.16 13.40
N ALA A 84 -9.15 -5.37 12.99
CA ALA A 84 -10.56 -5.69 13.18
C ALA A 84 -11.33 -5.93 11.88
N LYS A 85 -10.79 -5.51 10.73
CA LYS A 85 -11.50 -5.47 9.44
C LYS A 85 -10.75 -6.23 8.36
N ASP A 86 -11.50 -6.66 7.35
CA ASP A 86 -10.92 -7.30 6.17
C ASP A 86 -10.26 -6.28 5.21
N THR A 87 -9.47 -6.81 4.28
CA THR A 87 -8.71 -6.01 3.31
C THR A 87 -9.62 -5.17 2.40
N GLN A 88 -10.80 -5.69 2.03
CA GLN A 88 -11.72 -4.97 1.15
C GLN A 88 -12.27 -3.73 1.84
N TYR A 89 -12.72 -3.86 3.08
CA TYR A 89 -13.18 -2.74 3.89
C TYR A 89 -12.08 -1.68 4.06
N LEU A 90 -10.85 -2.14 4.35
CA LEU A 90 -9.70 -1.23 4.53
C LEU A 90 -9.41 -0.43 3.27
N LEU A 91 -9.37 -1.07 2.11
CA LEU A 91 -9.17 -0.39 0.82
C LEU A 91 -10.31 0.58 0.52
N ASP A 92 -11.57 0.18 0.73
CA ASP A 92 -12.74 1.04 0.50
C ASP A 92 -12.69 2.31 1.37
N LYS A 93 -12.37 2.15 2.65
CA LYS A 93 -12.26 3.26 3.59
C LYS A 93 -11.10 4.18 3.24
N GLN A 94 -9.92 3.62 3.00
CA GLN A 94 -8.72 4.40 2.72
C GLN A 94 -8.78 5.11 1.37
N ASP A 95 -9.30 4.47 0.34
CA ASP A 95 -9.50 5.11 -0.96
C ASP A 95 -10.41 6.33 -0.84
N ARG A 96 -11.51 6.24 -0.09
CA ARG A 96 -12.38 7.39 0.16
C ARG A 96 -11.68 8.51 0.92
N LEU A 97 -10.92 8.18 1.98
CA LEU A 97 -10.20 9.18 2.76
C LEU A 97 -9.08 9.87 1.96
N ILE A 98 -8.42 9.14 1.08
CA ILE A 98 -7.27 9.63 0.32
C ILE A 98 -7.72 10.39 -0.94
N PHE A 99 -8.78 9.96 -1.61
CA PHE A 99 -9.16 10.49 -2.92
C PHE A 99 -10.43 11.36 -2.92
N SER A 100 -11.11 11.56 -1.78
CA SER A 100 -12.33 12.39 -1.71
C SER A 100 -12.11 13.83 -2.15
N ASP A 101 -10.94 14.38 -1.84
CA ASP A 101 -10.62 15.80 -2.08
C ASP A 101 -9.64 16.00 -3.25
N VAL A 102 -9.34 14.96 -4.01
CA VAL A 102 -8.48 15.03 -5.19
C VAL A 102 -9.35 15.33 -6.41
N SER A 103 -9.24 16.54 -6.95
CA SER A 103 -10.12 17.07 -7.99
C SER A 103 -10.07 16.28 -9.32
N ASP A 104 -8.96 15.63 -9.62
CA ASP A 104 -8.72 14.97 -10.91
C ASP A 104 -8.94 13.45 -10.89
N ILE A 105 -9.35 12.89 -9.75
CA ILE A 105 -9.59 11.44 -9.59
C ILE A 105 -10.99 11.24 -9.03
N GLU A 106 -11.84 10.61 -9.80
CA GLU A 106 -13.18 10.23 -9.34
C GLU A 106 -13.18 8.81 -8.76
N MET A 107 -14.11 8.53 -7.83
CA MET A 107 -14.24 7.18 -7.25
C MET A 107 -14.52 6.10 -8.30
N LYS A 108 -15.12 6.44 -9.45
CA LYS A 108 -15.26 5.50 -10.57
C LYS A 108 -13.93 5.03 -11.12
N ASP A 109 -12.91 5.93 -11.16
CA ASP A 109 -11.58 5.61 -11.66
C ASP A 109 -10.86 4.66 -10.67
N ILE A 110 -10.99 4.92 -9.36
CA ILE A 110 -10.49 4.03 -8.31
C ILE A 110 -11.10 2.63 -8.41
N LEU A 111 -12.39 2.52 -8.72
CA LEU A 111 -13.04 1.23 -8.93
C LEU A 111 -12.51 0.47 -10.15
N ILE A 112 -12.14 1.18 -11.22
CA ILE A 112 -11.48 0.58 -12.40
C ILE A 112 -10.10 0.05 -12.01
N LEU A 113 -9.29 0.86 -11.31
CA LEU A 113 -7.96 0.46 -10.81
C LEU A 113 -8.05 -0.74 -9.87
N ARG A 114 -9.06 -0.79 -9.00
CA ARG A 114 -9.29 -1.92 -8.11
C ARG A 114 -9.61 -3.22 -8.86
N ARG A 115 -10.39 -3.15 -9.92
CA ARG A 115 -10.64 -4.31 -10.79
C ARG A 115 -9.35 -4.81 -11.46
N ALA A 116 -8.48 -3.90 -11.88
CA ALA A 116 -7.17 -4.24 -12.43
C ALA A 116 -6.29 -4.92 -11.37
N LEU A 117 -6.21 -4.37 -10.15
CA LEU A 117 -5.51 -4.94 -9.01
C LEU A 117 -5.96 -6.37 -8.74
N LEU A 118 -7.26 -6.62 -8.63
CA LEU A 118 -7.80 -7.96 -8.38
C LEU A 118 -7.42 -8.96 -9.48
N LYS A 119 -7.43 -8.53 -10.76
CA LYS A 119 -7.01 -9.39 -11.87
C LYS A 119 -5.53 -9.77 -11.79
N LEU A 120 -4.64 -8.82 -11.43
CA LEU A 120 -3.21 -9.09 -11.27
C LEU A 120 -2.95 -10.04 -10.10
N GLN A 121 -3.59 -9.82 -8.95
CA GLN A 121 -3.50 -10.69 -7.78
C GLN A 121 -3.97 -12.13 -8.09
N GLN A 122 -5.12 -12.27 -8.77
CA GLN A 122 -5.62 -13.57 -9.19
C GLN A 122 -4.67 -14.28 -10.17
N ARG A 123 -4.08 -13.54 -11.12
CA ARG A 123 -3.08 -14.10 -12.05
C ARG A 123 -1.86 -14.61 -11.29
N ARG A 124 -1.32 -13.83 -10.37
CA ARG A 124 -0.17 -14.19 -9.54
C ARG A 124 -0.44 -15.45 -8.71
N GLN A 125 -1.61 -15.52 -8.04
CA GLN A 125 -2.01 -16.66 -7.23
C GLN A 125 -2.19 -17.94 -8.04
N ARG A 126 -2.72 -17.87 -9.28
CA ARG A 126 -2.86 -19.04 -10.17
C ARG A 126 -1.52 -19.59 -10.63
N ILE A 127 -0.54 -18.74 -10.88
CA ILE A 127 0.81 -19.17 -11.24
C ILE A 127 1.46 -19.91 -10.07
N GLY A 128 1.31 -19.38 -8.84
CA GLY A 128 1.87 -20.02 -7.64
C GLY A 128 1.18 -21.32 -7.20
N SER A 129 -0.04 -21.61 -7.69
CA SER A 129 -0.73 -22.86 -7.38
C SER A 129 -0.43 -24.00 -8.35
N ASN A 130 0.31 -23.74 -9.44
CA ASN A 130 0.68 -24.71 -10.45
C ASN A 130 2.15 -25.19 -10.33
N GLU A 131 2.86 -24.74 -9.30
CA GLU A 131 4.20 -25.17 -8.90
C GLU A 131 4.11 -26.07 -7.66
#